data_bba6fcddc458981fe9607bc4a1d13568
#
_entry.id   bba6fcddc458981fe9607bc4a1d13568
#
_cell.length_a   1.000
_cell.length_b   1.000
_cell.length_c   1.000
_cell.angle_alpha   90.00
_cell.angle_beta   90.00
_cell.angle_gamma   90.00
#
_symmetry.space_group_name_H-M   'P 1'
#
loop_
_entity.id
_entity.type
_entity.pdbx_description
1 polymer ?
#
loop_
_entity_poly.entity_id
_entity_poly.type
_entity_poly.pdbx_seq_one_letter_code
_entity_poly.pdbx_strand_id
1 'polypeptide(L)'
;MKRILVVCAVLVIALTGCGKSPSRGPANLDKTAAAAVTREIEKDRAETRAWLQSNPRSYLAAVDRIDFGAKSMLSVGKANDNDVRLSADDIEPHHLRITVDGDRFRVEAIDAKAGFKVNEEIKRNATLDPSNIQIGRFQLRLSHQRYPAIIVFDPQSPRMKEYKGIEYFPVDLSYRYELPLTRIPIPEKIVIISTRGSRRSAERVGWFDFLVGTTPCRLEATHLLEPGSGADDLSVFFRDATSGKETYQLGRYVDVKKLPNGNYLLDFNTAYNPACAFSNYYNCPVPPKANTLTAAIRAGEKDSHYH
;
A
#
# COMPACT_ATOMS: atom_id res chain seq x y z
N MET A 1 -45.58 52.00 -50.79
CA MET A 1 -44.85 51.59 -49.63
C MET A 1 -44.43 50.14 -49.75
N LYS A 2 -43.17 49.83 -50.09
CA LYS A 2 -42.63 48.49 -50.32
C LYS A 2 -41.90 48.08 -49.02
N ARG A 3 -42.34 47.00 -48.42
CA ARG A 3 -41.65 46.38 -47.26
C ARG A 3 -40.56 45.45 -47.74
N ILE A 4 -39.32 45.74 -47.40
CA ILE A 4 -38.17 44.89 -47.64
C ILE A 4 -38.04 43.91 -46.47
N LEU A 5 -38.15 42.61 -46.75
CA LEU A 5 -37.89 41.54 -45.77
C LEU A 5 -36.39 41.24 -45.78
N VAL A 6 -35.70 41.50 -44.67
CA VAL A 6 -34.30 41.09 -44.51
C VAL A 6 -34.32 39.71 -43.83
N VAL A 7 -33.89 38.69 -44.57
CA VAL A 7 -33.68 37.34 -44.05
C VAL A 7 -32.26 37.23 -43.50
N CYS A 8 -32.11 37.22 -42.19
CA CYS A 8 -30.84 36.91 -41.53
C CYS A 8 -30.64 35.39 -41.54
N ALA A 9 -29.73 34.92 -42.40
CA ALA A 9 -29.26 33.53 -42.34
C ALA A 9 -28.30 33.39 -41.18
N VAL A 10 -28.69 32.66 -40.11
CA VAL A 10 -27.83 32.28 -38.99
C VAL A 10 -27.04 31.06 -39.45
N LEU A 11 -25.74 31.26 -39.68
CA LEU A 11 -24.78 30.19 -39.99
C LEU A 11 -24.43 29.49 -38.68
N VAL A 12 -25.00 28.32 -38.40
CA VAL A 12 -24.63 27.46 -37.29
C VAL A 12 -23.38 26.70 -37.69
N ILE A 13 -22.21 27.19 -37.24
CA ILE A 13 -20.95 26.44 -37.35
C ILE A 13 -20.98 25.35 -36.30
N ALA A 14 -21.29 24.13 -36.70
CA ALA A 14 -21.11 22.96 -35.88
C ALA A 14 -19.61 22.67 -35.75
N LEU A 15 -19.00 23.09 -34.64
CA LEU A 15 -17.68 22.66 -34.26
C LEU A 15 -17.75 21.19 -33.83
N THR A 16 -17.59 20.27 -34.78
CA THR A 16 -17.33 18.87 -34.49
C THR A 16 -15.91 18.74 -33.95
N GLY A 17 -15.73 19.05 -32.70
CA GLY A 17 -14.54 18.67 -31.95
C GLY A 17 -14.48 17.15 -31.84
N CYS A 18 -13.64 16.54 -32.71
CA CYS A 18 -13.32 15.10 -32.61
C CYS A 18 -12.46 14.86 -31.37
N GLY A 19 -13.05 14.99 -30.17
CA GLY A 19 -12.44 14.56 -28.94
C GLY A 19 -12.35 13.04 -28.97
N LYS A 20 -11.14 12.50 -29.23
CA LYS A 20 -10.90 11.06 -29.05
C LYS A 20 -11.31 10.70 -27.63
N SER A 21 -12.30 9.81 -27.48
CA SER A 21 -12.62 9.22 -26.18
C SER A 21 -11.32 8.65 -25.58
N PRO A 22 -11.04 8.89 -24.30
CA PRO A 22 -9.82 8.40 -23.69
C PRO A 22 -9.73 6.89 -23.90
N SER A 23 -8.53 6.42 -24.28
CA SER A 23 -8.29 4.99 -24.48
C SER A 23 -8.54 4.24 -23.18
N ARG A 24 -9.35 3.18 -23.22
CA ARG A 24 -9.59 2.25 -22.12
C ARG A 24 -8.77 0.96 -22.28
N GLY A 25 -8.05 0.83 -23.38
CA GLY A 25 -7.18 -0.29 -23.67
C GLY A 25 -5.79 -0.14 -23.05
N PRO A 26 -4.95 -1.19 -23.19
CA PRO A 26 -3.56 -1.17 -22.72
C PRO A 26 -2.76 0.01 -23.31
N ALA A 27 -1.73 0.43 -22.59
CA ALA A 27 -0.80 1.46 -23.06
C ALA A 27 -0.09 0.98 -24.34
N ASN A 28 -0.05 1.85 -25.37
CA ASN A 28 0.63 1.52 -26.62
C ASN A 28 2.12 1.86 -26.49
N LEU A 29 2.95 0.82 -26.43
CA LEU A 29 4.40 0.94 -26.33
C LEU A 29 5.06 0.40 -27.60
N ASP A 30 6.06 1.09 -28.12
CA ASP A 30 6.95 0.52 -29.14
C ASP A 30 7.81 -0.62 -28.54
N LYS A 31 8.49 -1.38 -29.41
CA LYS A 31 9.30 -2.54 -28.97
C LYS A 31 10.41 -2.17 -27.98
N THR A 32 11.04 -1.00 -28.16
CA THR A 32 12.13 -0.54 -27.30
C THR A 32 11.62 -0.16 -25.92
N ALA A 33 10.54 0.62 -25.86
CA ALA A 33 9.86 1.00 -24.62
C ALA A 33 9.29 -0.22 -23.91
N ALA A 34 8.67 -1.15 -24.62
CA ALA A 34 8.15 -2.40 -24.05
C ALA A 34 9.26 -3.24 -23.40
N ALA A 35 10.40 -3.39 -24.08
CA ALA A 35 11.55 -4.12 -23.53
C ALA A 35 12.16 -3.41 -22.31
N ALA A 36 12.20 -2.07 -22.32
CA ALA A 36 12.69 -1.29 -21.18
C ALA A 36 11.77 -1.46 -19.94
N VAL A 37 10.45 -1.32 -20.12
CA VAL A 37 9.45 -1.52 -19.07
C VAL A 37 9.51 -2.94 -18.49
N THR A 38 9.62 -3.96 -19.35
CA THR A 38 9.73 -5.35 -18.89
C THR A 38 10.98 -5.54 -18.00
N ARG A 39 12.13 -5.00 -18.40
CA ARG A 39 13.35 -5.08 -17.57
C ARG A 39 13.20 -4.35 -16.24
N GLU A 40 12.55 -3.20 -16.20
CA GLU A 40 12.28 -2.45 -14.97
C GLU A 40 11.40 -3.26 -14.01
N ILE A 41 10.31 -3.85 -14.51
CA ILE A 41 9.43 -4.72 -13.72
C ILE A 41 10.18 -5.94 -13.16
N GLU A 42 11.00 -6.63 -13.98
CA GLU A 42 11.76 -7.79 -13.52
C GLU A 42 12.84 -7.41 -12.50
N LYS A 43 13.44 -6.23 -12.63
CA LYS A 43 14.38 -5.69 -11.64
C LYS A 43 13.66 -5.42 -10.30
N ASP A 44 12.53 -4.74 -10.31
CA ASP A 44 11.71 -4.47 -9.11
C ASP A 44 11.29 -5.77 -8.40
N ARG A 45 10.87 -6.79 -9.16
CA ARG A 45 10.55 -8.13 -8.63
C ARG A 45 11.75 -8.81 -7.96
N ALA A 46 12.95 -8.66 -8.54
CA ALA A 46 14.17 -9.20 -7.97
C ALA A 46 14.54 -8.47 -6.67
N GLU A 47 14.41 -7.15 -6.64
CA GLU A 47 14.62 -6.32 -5.45
C GLU A 47 13.62 -6.67 -4.34
N THR A 48 12.35 -6.86 -4.67
CA THR A 48 11.31 -7.30 -3.71
C THR A 48 11.62 -8.67 -3.10
N ARG A 49 12.06 -9.65 -3.91
CA ARG A 49 12.48 -10.96 -3.39
C ARG A 49 13.68 -10.83 -2.44
N ALA A 50 14.68 -10.06 -2.83
CA ALA A 50 15.86 -9.82 -2.00
C ALA A 50 15.50 -9.11 -0.69
N TRP A 51 14.62 -8.11 -0.74
CA TRP A 51 14.13 -7.42 0.43
C TRP A 51 13.39 -8.36 1.40
N LEU A 52 12.49 -9.20 0.90
CA LEU A 52 11.78 -10.19 1.73
C LEU A 52 12.75 -11.14 2.41
N GLN A 53 13.78 -11.60 1.70
CA GLN A 53 14.75 -12.58 2.18
C GLN A 53 15.70 -12.03 3.23
N SER A 54 16.14 -10.78 3.12
CA SER A 54 17.29 -10.28 3.87
C SER A 54 17.06 -9.02 4.69
N ASN A 55 15.98 -8.26 4.43
CA ASN A 55 15.76 -7.02 5.15
C ASN A 55 15.29 -7.30 6.59
N PRO A 56 15.93 -6.71 7.63
CA PRO A 56 15.55 -6.90 9.02
C PRO A 56 14.13 -6.40 9.36
N ARG A 57 13.48 -5.68 8.44
CA ARG A 57 12.10 -5.20 8.56
C ARG A 57 11.19 -5.82 7.50
N SER A 58 11.61 -6.91 6.87
CA SER A 58 10.77 -7.63 5.92
C SER A 58 9.54 -8.20 6.63
N TYR A 59 8.50 -8.51 5.86
CA TYR A 59 7.27 -9.07 6.43
C TYR A 59 7.50 -10.40 7.14
N LEU A 60 8.54 -11.15 6.77
CA LEU A 60 8.92 -12.43 7.35
C LEU A 60 9.70 -12.27 8.66
N ALA A 61 10.32 -11.11 8.88
CA ALA A 61 11.01 -10.79 10.13
C ALA A 61 10.03 -10.39 11.25
N ALA A 62 8.78 -10.09 10.94
CA ALA A 62 7.78 -9.75 11.95
C ALA A 62 7.47 -10.96 12.83
N VAL A 63 7.67 -10.82 14.16
CA VAL A 63 7.53 -11.89 15.16
C VAL A 63 6.47 -11.59 16.19
N ASP A 64 6.06 -10.34 16.36
CA ASP A 64 5.00 -9.96 17.28
C ASP A 64 4.35 -8.64 16.89
N ARG A 65 3.14 -8.42 17.41
CA ARG A 65 2.41 -7.16 17.35
C ARG A 65 1.65 -6.92 18.62
N ILE A 66 1.90 -5.81 19.28
CA ILE A 66 1.21 -5.37 20.47
C ILE A 66 0.43 -4.11 20.16
N ASP A 67 -0.89 -4.20 20.21
CA ASP A 67 -1.78 -3.05 20.06
C ASP A 67 -1.90 -2.32 21.42
N PHE A 68 -1.90 -0.98 21.40
CA PHE A 68 -2.07 -0.18 22.61
C PHE A 68 -3.46 -0.38 23.23
N GLY A 69 -4.49 -0.59 22.40
CA GLY A 69 -5.87 -0.73 22.89
C GLY A 69 -6.30 0.49 23.71
N ALA A 70 -6.68 0.28 24.95
CA ALA A 70 -7.02 1.34 25.91
C ALA A 70 -5.80 1.92 26.65
N LYS A 71 -4.60 1.35 26.48
CA LYS A 71 -3.37 1.86 27.11
C LYS A 71 -2.84 3.06 26.34
N SER A 72 -2.35 4.06 27.05
CA SER A 72 -1.59 5.16 26.46
C SER A 72 -0.09 4.87 26.36
N MET A 73 0.39 3.82 27.05
CA MET A 73 1.80 3.48 27.20
C MET A 73 1.99 1.97 27.18
N LEU A 74 3.09 1.53 26.54
CA LEU A 74 3.60 0.16 26.59
C LEU A 74 5.04 0.16 27.09
N SER A 75 5.37 -0.85 27.91
CA SER A 75 6.73 -1.15 28.39
C SER A 75 7.40 -2.13 27.44
N VAL A 76 8.73 -1.98 27.27
CA VAL A 76 9.57 -2.83 26.41
C VAL A 76 10.78 -3.28 27.21
N GLY A 77 11.09 -4.57 27.21
CA GLY A 77 12.27 -5.09 27.89
C GLY A 77 12.34 -6.61 27.91
N LYS A 78 13.34 -7.14 28.65
CA LYS A 78 13.58 -8.58 28.75
C LYS A 78 12.72 -9.24 29.82
N ALA A 79 12.34 -8.51 30.88
CA ALA A 79 11.55 -9.05 31.99
C ALA A 79 10.13 -9.44 31.54
N ASN A 80 9.55 -10.42 32.23
CA ASN A 80 8.26 -11.01 31.82
C ASN A 80 7.06 -10.09 32.05
N ASP A 81 7.20 -9.02 32.82
CA ASP A 81 6.17 -8.03 33.12
C ASP A 81 6.11 -6.87 32.10
N ASN A 82 6.97 -6.91 31.08
CA ASN A 82 6.84 -5.95 29.98
C ASN A 82 5.70 -6.32 29.03
N ASP A 83 5.04 -5.29 28.47
CA ASP A 83 4.04 -5.45 27.41
C ASP A 83 4.67 -6.01 26.11
N VAL A 84 5.88 -5.52 25.77
CA VAL A 84 6.69 -5.98 24.64
C VAL A 84 7.93 -6.66 25.18
N ARG A 85 7.97 -7.99 25.08
CA ARG A 85 9.09 -8.78 25.56
C ARG A 85 10.10 -9.07 24.47
N LEU A 86 11.37 -8.65 24.70
CA LEU A 86 12.49 -8.89 23.78
C LEU A 86 13.54 -9.80 24.47
N SER A 87 13.74 -10.99 23.90
CA SER A 87 14.64 -11.99 24.48
C SER A 87 16.02 -11.95 23.83
N ALA A 88 16.90 -11.08 24.35
CA ALA A 88 18.33 -11.04 24.00
C ALA A 88 19.14 -10.51 25.18
N ASP A 89 20.46 -10.79 25.18
CA ASP A 89 21.32 -10.48 26.34
C ASP A 89 21.65 -8.99 26.47
N ASP A 90 21.62 -8.27 25.37
CA ASP A 90 21.83 -6.82 25.26
C ASP A 90 20.58 -5.97 25.54
N ILE A 91 19.49 -6.61 25.99
CA ILE A 91 18.25 -5.94 26.37
C ILE A 91 18.12 -5.88 27.89
N GLU A 92 17.94 -4.67 28.42
CA GLU A 92 17.72 -4.48 29.84
C GLU A 92 16.35 -5.04 30.29
N PRO A 93 16.20 -5.47 31.56
CA PRO A 93 14.92 -5.98 32.09
C PRO A 93 13.75 -5.04 31.78
N HIS A 94 13.91 -3.72 32.00
CA HIS A 94 12.97 -2.65 31.65
C HIS A 94 13.72 -1.64 30.79
N HIS A 95 13.65 -1.81 29.47
CA HIS A 95 14.50 -1.11 28.52
C HIS A 95 13.91 0.24 28.10
N LEU A 96 12.66 0.23 27.58
CA LEU A 96 11.97 1.44 27.13
C LEU A 96 10.55 1.54 27.68
N ARG A 97 10.07 2.78 27.67
CA ARG A 97 8.66 3.14 27.74
C ARG A 97 8.30 3.85 26.43
N ILE A 98 7.19 3.43 25.81
CA ILE A 98 6.67 4.02 24.58
C ILE A 98 5.26 4.50 24.86
N THR A 99 5.03 5.81 24.71
CA THR A 99 3.74 6.47 25.00
C THR A 99 3.18 7.05 23.71
N VAL A 100 1.88 6.85 23.46
CA VAL A 100 1.16 7.52 22.37
C VAL A 100 0.86 8.96 22.77
N ASP A 101 1.27 9.92 21.94
CA ASP A 101 1.09 11.36 22.13
C ASP A 101 0.47 11.96 20.86
N GLY A 102 -0.84 12.01 20.83
CA GLY A 102 -1.60 12.32 19.62
C GLY A 102 -1.30 11.35 18.49
N ASP A 103 -0.85 11.85 17.35
CA ASP A 103 -0.45 11.04 16.18
C ASP A 103 1.04 10.59 16.25
N ARG A 104 1.74 10.88 17.35
CA ARG A 104 3.18 10.62 17.55
C ARG A 104 3.44 9.65 18.70
N PHE A 105 4.70 9.25 18.85
CA PHE A 105 5.16 8.36 19.92
C PHE A 105 6.30 9.02 20.69
N ARG A 106 6.16 9.08 22.02
CA ARG A 106 7.25 9.43 22.92
C ARG A 106 7.92 8.14 23.38
N VAL A 107 9.22 8.03 23.10
CA VAL A 107 10.07 6.88 23.46
C VAL A 107 11.09 7.32 24.48
N GLU A 108 11.17 6.59 25.62
CA GLU A 108 12.02 6.94 26.75
C GLU A 108 12.77 5.68 27.23
N ALA A 109 14.09 5.77 27.36
CA ALA A 109 14.92 4.75 27.98
C ALA A 109 14.74 4.80 29.51
N ILE A 110 14.45 3.65 30.13
CA ILE A 110 14.18 3.54 31.56
C ILE A 110 15.47 3.28 32.33
N ASP A 111 16.22 2.25 31.95
CA ASP A 111 17.49 1.94 32.58
C ASP A 111 18.62 2.88 32.12
N ALA A 112 19.63 3.10 32.99
CA ALA A 112 20.77 3.96 32.65
C ALA A 112 21.58 3.45 31.46
N LYS A 113 21.63 2.16 31.22
CA LYS A 113 22.31 1.51 30.10
C LYS A 113 21.43 1.37 28.86
N ALA A 114 20.11 1.55 29.00
CA ALA A 114 19.17 1.42 27.91
C ALA A 114 19.31 2.56 26.89
N GLY A 115 19.03 2.26 25.65
CA GLY A 115 18.97 3.22 24.55
C GLY A 115 18.35 2.57 23.32
N PHE A 116 18.04 3.39 22.32
CA PHE A 116 17.50 2.92 21.06
C PHE A 116 18.09 3.74 19.91
N LYS A 117 18.16 3.15 18.73
CA LYS A 117 18.61 3.86 17.53
C LYS A 117 17.43 4.38 16.71
N VAL A 118 17.58 5.59 16.20
CA VAL A 118 16.75 6.19 15.15
C VAL A 118 17.68 6.66 14.05
N ASN A 119 17.55 6.14 12.84
CA ASN A 119 18.44 6.46 11.71
C ASN A 119 19.93 6.36 12.10
N GLU A 120 20.36 5.27 12.73
CA GLU A 120 21.68 4.95 13.25
C GLU A 120 22.17 5.82 14.44
N GLU A 121 21.44 6.85 14.85
CA GLU A 121 21.75 7.65 16.03
C GLU A 121 21.20 7.00 17.31
N ILE A 122 22.06 6.85 18.33
CA ILE A 122 21.63 6.36 19.64
C ILE A 122 20.95 7.50 20.40
N LYS A 123 19.73 7.21 20.87
CA LYS A 123 18.93 8.14 21.67
C LYS A 123 18.49 7.48 22.97
N ARG A 124 18.22 8.31 23.97
CA ARG A 124 17.59 7.88 25.23
C ARG A 124 16.16 8.39 25.35
N ASN A 125 15.85 9.48 24.67
CA ASN A 125 14.53 10.08 24.60
C ASN A 125 14.29 10.65 23.21
N ALA A 126 13.10 10.44 22.67
CA ALA A 126 12.67 11.04 21.41
C ALA A 126 11.15 11.10 21.31
N THR A 127 10.62 12.13 20.65
CA THR A 127 9.24 12.15 20.16
C THR A 127 9.27 11.98 18.65
N LEU A 128 8.66 10.91 18.16
CA LEU A 128 8.77 10.42 16.78
C LEU A 128 7.39 10.36 16.13
N ASP A 129 7.34 10.70 14.87
CA ASP A 129 6.23 10.30 14.00
C ASP A 129 6.22 8.77 13.82
N PRO A 130 5.15 8.16 13.28
CA PRO A 130 5.15 6.74 12.95
C PRO A 130 6.40 6.36 12.16
N SER A 131 7.26 5.51 12.73
CA SER A 131 8.61 5.24 12.25
C SER A 131 9.13 3.91 12.78
N ASN A 132 10.42 3.63 12.57
CA ASN A 132 11.09 2.46 13.13
C ASN A 132 12.20 2.90 14.08
N ILE A 133 12.33 2.16 15.19
CA ILE A 133 13.44 2.25 16.12
C ILE A 133 14.14 0.90 16.21
N GLN A 134 15.41 0.89 16.62
CA GLN A 134 16.18 -0.35 16.80
C GLN A 134 16.66 -0.49 18.24
N ILE A 135 16.55 -1.71 18.79
CA ILE A 135 17.07 -2.10 20.09
C ILE A 135 17.79 -3.44 19.90
N GLY A 136 19.13 -3.45 20.11
CA GLY A 136 19.92 -4.63 19.80
C GLY A 136 19.69 -5.08 18.36
N ARG A 137 19.38 -6.36 18.14
CA ARG A 137 19.04 -6.90 16.82
C ARG A 137 17.60 -6.62 16.38
N PHE A 138 16.70 -6.25 17.30
CA PHE A 138 15.29 -6.05 17.01
C PHE A 138 15.03 -4.70 16.36
N GLN A 139 14.07 -4.68 15.42
CA GLN A 139 13.44 -3.47 14.95
C GLN A 139 12.03 -3.38 15.51
N LEU A 140 11.62 -2.20 15.96
CA LEU A 140 10.26 -1.93 16.40
C LEU A 140 9.63 -0.90 15.49
N ARG A 141 8.54 -1.24 14.82
CA ARG A 141 7.74 -0.29 14.05
C ARG A 141 6.70 0.35 14.98
N LEU A 142 6.80 1.65 15.14
CA LEU A 142 5.79 2.48 15.79
C LEU A 142 4.70 2.78 14.76
N SER A 143 3.64 1.99 14.77
CA SER A 143 2.56 2.06 13.77
C SER A 143 1.38 2.86 14.31
N HIS A 144 0.92 3.86 13.56
CA HIS A 144 -0.23 4.67 13.93
C HIS A 144 -1.23 4.78 12.78
N GLN A 145 -2.09 3.80 12.65
CA GLN A 145 -3.15 3.75 11.64
C GLN A 145 -4.52 4.09 12.26
N ARG A 146 -4.58 5.11 13.12
CA ARG A 146 -5.66 5.39 14.08
C ARG A 146 -5.85 4.27 15.13
N TYR A 147 -5.04 3.24 15.06
CA TYR A 147 -4.99 2.09 15.99
C TYR A 147 -3.51 1.85 16.32
N PRO A 148 -2.96 2.59 17.31
CA PRO A 148 -1.54 2.53 17.63
C PRO A 148 -1.12 1.11 18.01
N ALA A 149 0.04 0.69 17.50
CA ALA A 149 0.62 -0.61 17.75
C ALA A 149 2.14 -0.59 17.61
N ILE A 150 2.81 -1.52 18.29
CA ILE A 150 4.22 -1.84 18.07
C ILE A 150 4.28 -3.16 17.33
N ILE A 151 4.95 -3.19 16.16
CA ILE A 151 5.28 -4.43 15.46
C ILE A 151 6.75 -4.72 15.71
N VAL A 152 7.04 -5.91 16.21
CA VAL A 152 8.40 -6.37 16.51
C VAL A 152 8.93 -7.19 15.36
N PHE A 153 10.15 -6.87 14.93
CA PHE A 153 10.88 -7.62 13.91
C PHE A 153 12.15 -8.21 14.51
N ASP A 154 12.38 -9.49 14.25
CA ASP A 154 13.63 -10.19 14.57
C ASP A 154 14.23 -10.74 13.27
N PRO A 155 15.43 -10.25 12.84
CA PRO A 155 16.11 -10.78 11.67
C PRO A 155 16.48 -12.27 11.77
N GLN A 156 16.40 -12.85 13.00
CA GLN A 156 16.62 -14.27 13.25
C GLN A 156 15.32 -15.10 13.19
N SER A 157 14.20 -14.48 12.79
CA SER A 157 12.92 -15.18 12.64
C SER A 157 13.08 -16.46 11.80
N PRO A 158 12.56 -17.60 12.23
CA PRO A 158 12.59 -18.85 11.46
C PRO A 158 11.97 -18.68 10.06
N ARG A 159 10.95 -17.83 9.94
CA ARG A 159 10.25 -17.56 8.68
C ARG A 159 11.15 -16.96 7.59
N MET A 160 12.18 -16.19 7.98
CA MET A 160 13.19 -15.68 7.02
C MET A 160 14.07 -16.80 6.47
N LYS A 161 14.36 -17.83 7.28
CA LYS A 161 15.14 -19.01 6.85
C LYS A 161 14.31 -19.95 5.96
N GLU A 162 13.00 -20.01 6.19
CA GLU A 162 12.05 -20.85 5.46
C GLU A 162 11.55 -20.20 4.18
N TYR A 163 12.01 -19.00 3.85
CA TYR A 163 11.57 -18.26 2.67
C TYR A 163 11.91 -19.00 1.38
N LYS A 164 10.88 -19.34 0.60
CA LYS A 164 10.98 -20.07 -0.67
C LYS A 164 10.87 -19.16 -1.90
N GLY A 165 10.81 -17.86 -1.69
CA GLY A 165 10.52 -16.88 -2.74
C GLY A 165 9.03 -16.58 -2.89
N ILE A 166 8.74 -15.57 -3.70
CA ILE A 166 7.38 -15.28 -4.18
C ILE A 166 7.34 -15.48 -5.69
N GLU A 167 6.23 -15.99 -6.16
CA GLU A 167 5.98 -16.20 -7.57
C GLU A 167 5.23 -15.01 -8.19
N TYR A 168 5.50 -14.78 -9.46
CA TYR A 168 4.81 -13.79 -10.29
C TYR A 168 4.23 -14.44 -11.52
N PHE A 169 3.17 -13.88 -12.07
CA PHE A 169 2.80 -14.14 -13.45
C PHE A 169 3.87 -13.60 -14.40
N PRO A 170 4.06 -14.15 -15.60
CA PRO A 170 4.90 -13.53 -16.62
C PRO A 170 4.50 -12.07 -16.85
N VAL A 171 5.47 -11.21 -17.18
CA VAL A 171 5.16 -9.82 -17.54
C VAL A 171 4.32 -9.80 -18.80
N ASP A 172 3.13 -9.20 -18.70
CA ASP A 172 2.20 -9.01 -19.81
C ASP A 172 1.76 -7.56 -19.86
N LEU A 173 2.27 -6.81 -20.84
CA LEU A 173 2.00 -5.39 -20.98
C LEU A 173 0.55 -5.09 -21.42
N SER A 174 -0.25 -6.10 -21.76
CA SER A 174 -1.69 -5.94 -21.95
C SER A 174 -2.43 -5.58 -20.66
N TYR A 175 -1.78 -5.74 -19.50
CA TYR A 175 -2.28 -5.32 -18.17
C TYR A 175 -1.66 -4.00 -17.68
N ARG A 176 -1.04 -3.23 -18.57
CA ARG A 176 -0.48 -1.90 -18.27
C ARG A 176 -1.31 -0.82 -18.96
N TYR A 177 -1.86 0.13 -18.21
CA TYR A 177 -2.80 1.13 -18.70
C TYR A 177 -2.35 2.54 -18.34
N GLU A 178 -2.59 3.49 -19.25
CA GLU A 178 -2.52 4.93 -18.99
C GLU A 178 -3.94 5.50 -19.06
N LEU A 179 -4.52 5.85 -17.92
CA LEU A 179 -5.93 6.17 -17.82
C LEU A 179 -6.17 7.53 -17.17
N PRO A 180 -7.17 8.28 -17.61
CA PRO A 180 -7.68 9.41 -16.85
C PRO A 180 -8.38 8.89 -15.59
N LEU A 181 -8.20 9.59 -14.47
CA LEU A 181 -9.03 9.39 -13.29
C LEU A 181 -10.35 10.13 -13.49
N THR A 182 -11.46 9.40 -13.53
CA THR A 182 -12.80 10.01 -13.45
C THR A 182 -13.03 10.44 -12.01
N ARG A 183 -12.84 11.73 -11.71
CA ARG A 183 -12.93 12.27 -10.36
C ARG A 183 -14.37 12.47 -9.92
N ILE A 184 -14.62 12.24 -8.64
CA ILE A 184 -15.83 12.71 -7.94
C ILE A 184 -15.59 14.18 -7.60
N PRO A 185 -16.53 15.10 -7.91
CA PRO A 185 -16.36 16.54 -7.63
C PRO A 185 -16.04 16.85 -6.16
N ILE A 186 -16.67 16.13 -5.24
CA ILE A 186 -16.40 16.18 -3.80
C ILE A 186 -16.06 14.76 -3.36
N PRO A 187 -14.84 14.46 -2.89
CA PRO A 187 -14.46 13.13 -2.43
C PRO A 187 -15.44 12.59 -1.37
N GLU A 188 -15.84 11.35 -1.54
CA GLU A 188 -16.81 10.70 -0.66
C GLU A 188 -16.08 10.03 0.51
N LYS A 189 -16.45 10.42 1.74
CA LYS A 189 -15.92 9.77 2.95
C LYS A 189 -16.46 8.35 3.05
N ILE A 190 -15.55 7.40 3.14
CA ILE A 190 -15.84 5.96 3.25
C ILE A 190 -15.08 5.34 4.42
N VAL A 191 -15.49 4.13 4.79
CA VAL A 191 -14.78 3.32 5.77
C VAL A 191 -14.29 2.05 5.09
N ILE A 192 -12.98 1.79 5.17
CA ILE A 192 -12.36 0.55 4.73
C ILE A 192 -12.07 -0.32 5.95
N ILE A 193 -12.55 -1.55 5.92
CA ILE A 193 -12.26 -2.53 6.97
C ILE A 193 -10.87 -3.11 6.72
N SER A 194 -10.11 -3.30 7.79
CA SER A 194 -8.79 -3.96 7.74
C SER A 194 -8.88 -5.41 8.19
N THR A 195 -7.84 -6.18 7.89
CA THR A 195 -7.76 -7.61 8.21
C THR A 195 -7.88 -7.93 9.69
N ARG A 196 -7.59 -6.98 10.58
CA ARG A 196 -7.78 -7.09 12.04
C ARG A 196 -9.08 -6.43 12.55
N GLY A 197 -10.03 -6.15 11.65
CA GLY A 197 -11.32 -5.56 12.00
C GLY A 197 -11.32 -4.04 12.21
N SER A 198 -10.18 -3.37 12.15
CA SER A 198 -10.10 -1.93 12.32
C SER A 198 -10.80 -1.19 11.18
N ARG A 199 -11.51 -0.12 11.52
CA ARG A 199 -12.27 0.74 10.61
C ARG A 199 -11.40 1.94 10.21
N ARG A 200 -10.88 1.95 8.99
CA ARG A 200 -10.04 3.03 8.47
C ARG A 200 -10.89 4.09 7.79
N SER A 201 -10.66 5.35 8.13
CA SER A 201 -11.24 6.46 7.40
C SER A 201 -10.50 6.65 6.08
N ALA A 202 -11.25 6.78 5.01
CA ALA A 202 -10.73 7.01 3.67
C ALA A 202 -11.66 7.92 2.88
N GLU A 203 -11.18 8.40 1.74
CA GLU A 203 -11.97 9.10 0.74
C GLU A 203 -11.93 8.34 -0.58
N ARG A 204 -13.10 8.10 -1.17
CA ARG A 204 -13.21 7.73 -2.56
C ARG A 204 -13.04 8.98 -3.40
N VAL A 205 -12.00 9.06 -4.22
CA VAL A 205 -11.69 10.25 -5.00
C VAL A 205 -12.14 10.16 -6.46
N GLY A 206 -12.42 8.95 -6.93
CA GLY A 206 -12.84 8.67 -8.31
C GLY A 206 -12.64 7.22 -8.67
N TRP A 207 -12.58 6.95 -9.97
CA TRP A 207 -12.39 5.59 -10.50
C TRP A 207 -11.65 5.59 -11.83
N PHE A 208 -11.08 4.43 -12.15
CA PHE A 208 -10.48 4.11 -13.44
C PHE A 208 -11.39 3.15 -14.19
N ASP A 209 -11.73 3.49 -15.45
CA ASP A 209 -12.45 2.61 -16.37
C ASP A 209 -11.46 2.05 -17.39
N PHE A 210 -11.41 0.73 -17.57
CA PHE A 210 -10.52 0.05 -18.48
C PHE A 210 -11.12 -1.24 -19.04
N LEU A 211 -10.43 -1.88 -20.00
CA LEU A 211 -10.84 -3.15 -20.59
C LEU A 211 -9.80 -4.23 -20.31
N VAL A 212 -10.24 -5.37 -19.84
CA VAL A 212 -9.42 -6.61 -19.80
C VAL A 212 -9.90 -7.50 -20.95
N GLY A 213 -9.12 -7.56 -22.03
CA GLY A 213 -9.62 -8.07 -23.29
C GLY A 213 -10.82 -7.24 -23.77
N THR A 214 -12.00 -7.85 -23.83
CA THR A 214 -13.26 -7.17 -24.15
C THR A 214 -14.15 -6.87 -22.93
N THR A 215 -13.71 -7.29 -21.73
CA THR A 215 -14.51 -7.14 -20.50
C THR A 215 -14.32 -5.75 -19.90
N PRO A 216 -15.40 -4.94 -19.77
CA PRO A 216 -15.32 -3.66 -19.09
C PRO A 216 -15.04 -3.84 -17.59
N CYS A 217 -14.08 -3.10 -17.07
CA CYS A 217 -13.66 -3.10 -15.69
C CYS A 217 -13.66 -1.69 -15.12
N ARG A 218 -13.93 -1.58 -13.83
CA ARG A 218 -13.84 -0.33 -13.06
C ARG A 218 -13.21 -0.60 -11.71
N LEU A 219 -12.27 0.26 -11.30
CA LEU A 219 -11.68 0.25 -9.96
C LEU A 219 -11.75 1.64 -9.35
N GLU A 220 -12.26 1.72 -8.14
CA GLU A 220 -12.28 2.94 -7.34
C GLU A 220 -10.88 3.24 -6.80
N ALA A 221 -10.47 4.51 -6.90
CA ALA A 221 -9.27 5.03 -6.28
C ALA A 221 -9.61 5.67 -4.93
N THR A 222 -8.88 5.29 -3.91
CA THR A 222 -9.08 5.76 -2.54
C THR A 222 -7.85 6.45 -1.99
N HIS A 223 -8.10 7.45 -1.14
CA HIS A 223 -7.09 8.10 -0.31
C HIS A 223 -7.34 7.70 1.15
N LEU A 224 -6.35 7.06 1.80
CA LEU A 224 -6.43 6.71 3.21
C LEU A 224 -6.13 7.95 4.06
N LEU A 225 -7.01 8.25 5.03
CA LEU A 225 -6.85 9.40 5.94
C LEU A 225 -6.09 8.97 7.21
N GLU A 226 -4.79 8.70 7.04
CA GLU A 226 -3.92 8.21 8.11
C GLU A 226 -2.73 9.16 8.33
N PRO A 227 -2.15 9.17 9.54
CA PRO A 227 -0.92 9.91 9.79
C PRO A 227 0.18 9.50 8.79
N GLY A 228 0.77 10.48 8.12
CA GLY A 228 1.82 10.29 7.11
C GLY A 228 1.32 10.06 5.68
N SER A 229 -0.01 9.98 5.42
CA SER A 229 -0.55 9.94 4.05
C SER A 229 -0.44 11.31 3.39
N GLY A 230 0.11 11.35 2.18
CA GLY A 230 0.13 12.55 1.34
C GLY A 230 -1.22 12.80 0.67
N ALA A 231 -1.54 14.05 0.35
CA ALA A 231 -2.81 14.42 -0.27
C ALA A 231 -3.03 13.78 -1.66
N ASP A 232 -1.95 13.43 -2.36
CA ASP A 232 -1.98 12.81 -3.69
C ASP A 232 -1.77 11.28 -3.65
N ASP A 233 -1.65 10.67 -2.46
CA ASP A 233 -1.45 9.23 -2.31
C ASP A 233 -2.75 8.48 -2.60
N LEU A 234 -2.83 7.90 -3.79
CA LEU A 234 -3.97 7.09 -4.21
C LEU A 234 -3.64 5.62 -4.13
N SER A 235 -4.54 4.85 -3.55
CA SER A 235 -4.45 3.40 -3.46
C SER A 235 -5.59 2.74 -4.23
N VAL A 236 -5.26 1.64 -4.91
CA VAL A 236 -6.22 0.75 -5.55
C VAL A 236 -6.05 -0.64 -4.94
N PHE A 237 -7.00 -1.01 -4.09
CA PHE A 237 -7.12 -2.35 -3.50
C PHE A 237 -8.15 -3.11 -4.29
N PHE A 238 -7.85 -4.31 -4.80
CA PHE A 238 -8.76 -5.03 -5.68
C PHE A 238 -8.76 -6.53 -5.44
N ARG A 239 -9.86 -7.15 -5.82
CA ARG A 239 -10.01 -8.59 -6.06
C ARG A 239 -10.36 -8.83 -7.52
N ASP A 240 -10.07 -10.01 -8.01
CA ASP A 240 -10.41 -10.44 -9.35
C ASP A 240 -10.76 -11.93 -9.39
N ALA A 241 -11.02 -12.49 -10.56
CA ALA A 241 -11.39 -13.88 -10.70
C ALA A 241 -10.27 -14.89 -10.33
N THR A 242 -9.03 -14.41 -10.12
CA THR A 242 -7.89 -15.23 -9.65
C THR A 242 -7.80 -15.31 -8.13
N SER A 243 -8.46 -14.38 -7.40
CA SER A 243 -8.38 -14.27 -5.93
C SER A 243 -8.90 -15.53 -5.24
N GLY A 244 -8.08 -16.10 -4.34
CA GLY A 244 -8.36 -17.35 -3.64
C GLY A 244 -8.13 -18.61 -4.48
N LYS A 245 -7.54 -18.48 -5.67
CA LYS A 245 -7.19 -19.60 -6.56
C LYS A 245 -5.72 -19.53 -6.98
N GLU A 246 -5.34 -18.46 -7.66
CA GLU A 246 -3.99 -18.22 -8.19
C GLU A 246 -3.31 -17.07 -7.44
N THR A 247 -4.10 -16.18 -6.81
CA THR A 247 -3.63 -15.02 -6.06
C THR A 247 -4.26 -14.97 -4.67
N TYR A 248 -3.69 -14.17 -3.79
CA TYR A 248 -4.10 -14.05 -2.39
C TYR A 248 -5.61 -13.79 -2.24
N GLN A 249 -6.26 -14.56 -1.39
CA GLN A 249 -7.73 -14.57 -1.25
C GLN A 249 -8.35 -13.24 -0.84
N LEU A 250 -7.64 -12.44 -0.04
CA LEU A 250 -8.13 -11.11 0.38
C LEU A 250 -7.88 -10.02 -0.65
N GLY A 251 -7.23 -10.36 -1.80
CA GLY A 251 -6.95 -9.44 -2.88
C GLY A 251 -5.54 -8.87 -2.87
N ARG A 252 -5.24 -8.04 -3.86
CA ARG A 252 -3.94 -7.42 -4.10
C ARG A 252 -4.07 -5.90 -4.16
N TYR A 253 -2.93 -5.22 -4.10
CA TYR A 253 -2.82 -3.78 -4.23
C TYR A 253 -2.07 -3.43 -5.50
N VAL A 254 -2.39 -2.29 -6.06
CA VAL A 254 -1.62 -1.68 -7.13
C VAL A 254 -1.51 -0.19 -6.85
N ASP A 255 -0.29 0.30 -6.88
CA ASP A 255 -0.01 1.73 -6.74
C ASP A 255 -0.23 2.42 -8.09
N VAL A 256 -0.86 3.57 -8.07
CA VAL A 256 -1.12 4.37 -9.28
C VAL A 256 -0.21 5.58 -9.29
N LYS A 257 0.48 5.79 -10.41
CA LYS A 257 1.41 6.90 -10.57
C LYS A 257 0.80 7.95 -11.49
N LYS A 258 0.68 9.19 -11.02
CA LYS A 258 0.27 10.31 -11.86
C LYS A 258 1.35 10.64 -12.88
N LEU A 259 0.95 10.76 -14.15
CA LEU A 259 1.81 11.06 -15.28
C LEU A 259 1.81 12.57 -15.60
N PRO A 260 2.84 13.09 -16.30
CA PRO A 260 2.91 14.50 -16.66
C PRO A 260 1.73 14.99 -17.52
N ASN A 261 1.10 14.09 -18.30
CA ASN A 261 -0.08 14.40 -19.12
C ASN A 261 -1.40 14.45 -18.34
N GLY A 262 -1.36 14.26 -17.00
CA GLY A 262 -2.52 14.26 -16.11
C GLY A 262 -3.23 12.91 -15.99
N ASN A 263 -2.90 11.92 -16.81
CA ASN A 263 -3.35 10.54 -16.66
C ASN A 263 -2.63 9.85 -15.47
N TYR A 264 -3.06 8.65 -15.18
CA TYR A 264 -2.43 7.76 -14.20
C TYR A 264 -1.98 6.48 -14.86
N LEU A 265 -0.81 6.01 -14.46
CA LEU A 265 -0.34 4.67 -14.80
C LEU A 265 -0.96 3.68 -13.81
N LEU A 266 -1.74 2.73 -14.35
CA LEU A 266 -2.26 1.56 -13.64
C LEU A 266 -1.62 0.33 -14.27
N ASP A 267 -0.60 -0.24 -13.60
CA ASP A 267 0.17 -1.38 -14.11
C ASP A 267 0.00 -2.60 -13.20
N PHE A 268 -0.82 -3.54 -13.59
CA PHE A 268 -1.05 -4.75 -12.80
C PHE A 268 0.15 -5.71 -12.77
N ASN A 269 1.16 -5.53 -13.64
CA ASN A 269 2.41 -6.29 -13.53
C ASN A 269 3.17 -5.98 -12.25
N THR A 270 2.88 -4.82 -11.63
CA THR A 270 3.41 -4.41 -10.32
C THR A 270 2.42 -4.65 -9.18
N ALA A 271 1.28 -5.32 -9.43
CA ALA A 271 0.34 -5.65 -8.37
C ALA A 271 0.98 -6.62 -7.36
N TYR A 272 0.80 -6.33 -6.07
CA TYR A 272 1.46 -7.02 -4.97
C TYR A 272 0.50 -7.48 -3.89
N ASN A 273 0.92 -8.50 -3.15
CA ASN A 273 0.21 -8.98 -1.98
C ASN A 273 0.39 -8.02 -0.80
N PRO A 274 -0.66 -7.71 -0.03
CA PRO A 274 -0.52 -6.95 1.20
C PRO A 274 0.36 -7.68 2.21
N ALA A 275 0.99 -6.94 3.12
CA ALA A 275 1.85 -7.51 4.16
C ALA A 275 1.17 -8.61 5.00
N CYS A 276 -0.15 -8.57 5.15
CA CYS A 276 -0.92 -9.61 5.84
C CYS A 276 -0.98 -10.95 5.09
N ALA A 277 -0.65 -11.00 3.80
CA ALA A 277 -0.45 -12.25 3.07
C ALA A 277 0.85 -12.98 3.49
N PHE A 278 1.74 -12.28 4.17
CA PHE A 278 3.00 -12.81 4.68
C PHE A 278 3.00 -12.98 6.20
N SER A 279 2.20 -12.20 6.93
CA SER A 279 2.23 -12.19 8.40
C SER A 279 0.96 -11.61 9.03
N ASN A 280 0.40 -12.32 10.01
CA ASN A 280 -0.77 -11.90 10.78
C ASN A 280 -0.54 -10.68 11.68
N TYR A 281 0.69 -10.19 11.78
CA TYR A 281 1.04 -9.00 12.56
C TYR A 281 0.69 -7.69 11.84
N TYR A 282 0.24 -7.76 10.58
CA TYR A 282 -0.15 -6.58 9.82
C TYR A 282 -1.67 -6.36 9.82
N ASN A 283 -2.04 -5.09 9.72
CA ASN A 283 -3.42 -4.65 9.68
C ASN A 283 -3.68 -3.95 8.34
N CYS A 284 -4.02 -4.74 7.32
CA CYS A 284 -4.09 -4.29 5.93
C CYS A 284 -5.51 -3.95 5.51
N PRO A 285 -5.73 -2.90 4.68
CA PRO A 285 -7.02 -2.60 4.09
C PRO A 285 -7.57 -3.79 3.29
N VAL A 286 -8.83 -4.13 3.49
CA VAL A 286 -9.52 -5.13 2.65
C VAL A 286 -10.12 -4.40 1.46
N PRO A 287 -9.94 -4.89 0.21
CA PRO A 287 -10.54 -4.29 -0.97
C PRO A 287 -12.03 -4.05 -0.83
N PRO A 288 -12.54 -2.85 -1.17
CA PRO A 288 -13.98 -2.59 -1.20
C PRO A 288 -14.71 -3.55 -2.14
N LYS A 289 -15.98 -3.87 -1.85
CA LYS A 289 -16.77 -4.76 -2.70
C LYS A 289 -16.85 -4.26 -4.16
N ALA A 290 -16.91 -2.95 -4.36
CA ALA A 290 -16.90 -2.32 -5.69
C ALA A 290 -15.64 -2.62 -6.49
N ASN A 291 -14.50 -2.91 -5.83
CA ASN A 291 -13.24 -3.27 -6.46
C ASN A 291 -13.07 -4.79 -6.64
N THR A 292 -14.16 -5.52 -6.85
CA THR A 292 -14.13 -6.94 -7.19
C THR A 292 -14.42 -7.11 -8.68
N LEU A 293 -13.40 -7.42 -9.46
CA LEU A 293 -13.48 -7.63 -10.90
C LEU A 293 -13.96 -9.04 -11.23
N THR A 294 -14.79 -9.19 -12.25
CA THR A 294 -15.16 -10.49 -12.84
C THR A 294 -14.10 -11.02 -13.79
N ALA A 295 -13.26 -10.14 -14.34
CA ALA A 295 -12.12 -10.51 -15.17
C ALA A 295 -10.99 -11.09 -14.34
N ALA A 296 -10.19 -11.98 -14.91
CA ALA A 296 -8.97 -12.52 -14.30
C ALA A 296 -7.77 -11.63 -14.63
N ILE A 297 -7.08 -11.12 -13.62
CA ILE A 297 -5.85 -10.33 -13.78
C ILE A 297 -4.64 -11.23 -13.52
N ARG A 298 -4.16 -11.91 -14.56
CA ARG A 298 -2.97 -12.77 -14.50
C ARG A 298 -1.69 -11.98 -14.71
N ALA A 299 -1.48 -10.95 -13.86
CA ALA A 299 -0.29 -10.11 -13.81
C ALA A 299 0.06 -9.82 -12.36
N GLY A 300 1.33 -9.48 -12.06
CA GLY A 300 1.80 -9.21 -10.70
C GLY A 300 2.06 -10.48 -9.87
N GLU A 301 2.00 -10.34 -8.55
CA GLU A 301 2.26 -11.43 -7.60
C GLU A 301 1.14 -12.48 -7.59
N LYS A 302 1.54 -13.74 -7.50
CA LYS A 302 0.68 -14.88 -7.17
C LYS A 302 0.49 -15.00 -5.65
N ASP A 303 -0.28 -15.99 -5.20
CA ASP A 303 -0.41 -16.25 -3.76
C ASP A 303 0.96 -16.60 -3.15
N SER A 304 1.25 -15.97 -2.00
CA SER A 304 2.52 -16.18 -1.30
C SER A 304 2.55 -17.48 -0.49
N HIS A 305 1.39 -18.01 -0.10
CA HIS A 305 1.22 -19.18 0.78
C HIS A 305 1.94 -19.06 2.15
N TYR A 306 2.18 -17.84 2.66
CA TYR A 306 2.84 -17.59 3.96
C TYR A 306 1.87 -17.28 5.12
N HIS A 307 0.57 -17.23 4.86
CA HIS A 307 -0.52 -16.92 5.81
C HIS A 307 -1.17 -18.18 6.38
#